data_37dfb0d510261fa272ea681f8e27cf8b
#
_entry.id   37dfb0d510261fa272ea681f8e27cf8b
#
_cell.length_a   1.000
_cell.length_b   1.000
_cell.length_c   1.000
_cell.angle_alpha   90.00
_cell.angle_beta   90.00
_cell.angle_gamma   90.00
#
_symmetry.space_group_name_H-M   'P 1'
#
loop_
_entity.id
_entity.type
_entity.pdbx_description
1 polymer ?
#
loop_
_entity_poly.entity_id
_entity_poly.type
_entity_poly.pdbx_seq_one_letter_code
_entity_poly.pdbx_strand_id
1 'polypeptide(L)'
;RDRLRSRGLGDVYKRQAFIKIEDGCDRFCSYCIIPTARGSVRSRSLQDITEEVRFQVSCGHKEMVLVGINLSCYGQEIGLRLADAIEAVCSVDGVERVRLSSLEPELLTDEDIARMAAQKKLCPHFHLSLQSGSSATLKRMNRHYTPDEYYDIVLRLRKAFPDCAITTDTVSYTHLRAHETGAYLV
;
A
#
# COMPACT_ATOMS: atom_id res chain seq x y z
N ARG A 1 4.64 -17.70 -17.87
CA ARG A 1 5.78 -18.54 -18.34
C ARG A 1 6.92 -18.37 -17.39
N ASP A 2 7.09 -19.39 -16.51
CA ASP A 2 7.97 -19.37 -15.34
C ASP A 2 9.43 -19.70 -15.63
N ARG A 3 10.00 -19.18 -16.67
CA ARG A 3 11.41 -19.51 -17.03
C ARG A 3 12.47 -18.83 -16.15
N LEU A 4 12.07 -17.92 -15.26
CA LEU A 4 13.00 -17.21 -14.36
C LEU A 4 12.76 -17.53 -12.89
N ARG A 5 12.01 -18.58 -12.58
CA ARG A 5 11.88 -19.03 -11.20
C ARG A 5 13.18 -19.74 -10.81
N SER A 6 13.88 -19.15 -9.88
CA SER A 6 14.89 -19.83 -9.09
C SER A 6 14.24 -21.05 -8.44
N ARG A 7 14.54 -22.24 -8.91
CA ARG A 7 14.17 -23.49 -8.24
C ARG A 7 15.09 -23.77 -7.05
N GLY A 8 15.42 -22.73 -6.30
CA GLY A 8 16.25 -22.84 -5.11
C GLY A 8 15.39 -23.07 -3.85
N LEU A 9 16.06 -23.45 -2.78
CA LEU A 9 15.47 -23.64 -1.45
C LEU A 9 14.61 -22.43 -0.96
N GLY A 10 14.81 -21.23 -1.53
CA GLY A 10 14.04 -20.03 -1.21
C GLY A 10 12.54 -20.11 -1.53
N ASP A 11 12.13 -20.91 -2.52
CA ASP A 11 10.71 -21.02 -2.90
C ASP A 11 9.94 -22.00 -1.98
N VAL A 12 10.63 -22.94 -1.36
CA VAL A 12 10.02 -23.92 -0.42
C VAL A 12 9.58 -23.24 0.88
N TYR A 13 10.16 -22.09 1.22
CA TYR A 13 9.87 -21.38 2.47
C TYR A 13 9.01 -20.13 2.29
N LYS A 14 8.63 -19.76 1.07
CA LYS A 14 7.76 -18.62 0.83
C LYS A 14 6.33 -18.97 1.20
N ARG A 15 5.90 -18.48 2.35
CA ARG A 15 4.51 -18.57 2.81
C ARG A 15 3.64 -17.44 2.29
N GLN A 16 4.25 -16.46 1.60
CA GLN A 16 3.60 -15.26 1.09
C GLN A 16 3.38 -15.35 -0.42
N ALA A 17 2.19 -14.92 -0.86
CA ALA A 17 1.90 -14.66 -2.27
C ALA A 17 1.67 -13.17 -2.47
N PHE A 18 2.27 -12.62 -3.54
CA PHE A 18 2.05 -11.24 -3.95
C PHE A 18 0.89 -11.17 -4.93
N ILE A 19 -0.15 -10.45 -4.55
CA ILE A 19 -1.37 -10.27 -5.33
C ILE A 19 -1.40 -8.85 -5.86
N LYS A 20 -1.13 -8.68 -7.14
CA LYS A 20 -1.20 -7.36 -7.78
C LYS A 20 -2.66 -7.01 -8.03
N ILE A 21 -3.16 -5.97 -7.35
CA ILE A 21 -4.56 -5.56 -7.43
C ILE A 21 -4.78 -4.32 -8.29
N GLU A 22 -3.74 -3.49 -8.49
CA GLU A 22 -3.80 -2.32 -9.36
C GLU A 22 -2.48 -2.05 -10.09
N ASP A 23 -2.52 -1.26 -11.15
CA ASP A 23 -1.38 -0.75 -11.90
C ASP A 23 -1.67 0.68 -12.39
N GLY A 24 -0.60 1.44 -12.62
CA GLY A 24 -0.71 2.84 -13.03
C GLY A 24 -0.82 3.80 -11.86
N CYS A 25 -0.79 5.10 -12.15
CA CYS A 25 -0.90 6.14 -11.11
C CYS A 25 -1.23 7.50 -11.75
N ASP A 26 -2.17 8.24 -11.17
CA ASP A 26 -2.60 9.56 -11.62
C ASP A 26 -2.11 10.70 -10.71
N ARG A 27 -1.07 10.46 -9.88
CA ARG A 27 -0.59 11.48 -8.91
C ARG A 27 0.39 12.48 -9.52
N PHE A 28 1.06 12.15 -10.61
CA PHE A 28 1.99 13.05 -11.34
C PHE A 28 3.03 13.73 -10.44
N CYS A 29 3.58 12.98 -9.46
CA CYS A 29 4.69 13.50 -8.65
C CYS A 29 5.83 13.93 -9.57
N SER A 30 6.44 15.09 -9.31
CA SER A 30 7.38 15.78 -10.23
C SER A 30 8.63 14.97 -10.60
N TYR A 31 8.99 13.97 -9.79
CA TYR A 31 10.16 13.10 -9.98
C TYR A 31 9.80 11.69 -10.51
N CYS A 32 8.50 11.42 -10.76
CA CYS A 32 8.02 10.07 -11.04
C CYS A 32 7.66 9.87 -12.51
N ILE A 33 8.23 8.83 -13.12
CA ILE A 33 7.95 8.47 -14.51
C ILE A 33 6.71 7.56 -14.67
N ILE A 34 6.17 7.04 -13.56
CA ILE A 34 5.12 6.01 -13.56
C ILE A 34 3.88 6.43 -14.36
N PRO A 35 3.31 7.64 -14.20
CA PRO A 35 2.14 8.04 -14.97
C PRO A 35 2.37 7.95 -16.49
N THR A 36 3.57 8.29 -16.94
CA THR A 36 3.94 8.21 -18.37
C THR A 36 4.22 6.76 -18.80
N ALA A 37 4.92 5.98 -17.96
CA ALA A 37 5.36 4.63 -18.32
C ALA A 37 4.27 3.57 -18.15
N ARG A 38 3.38 3.73 -17.17
CA ARG A 38 2.33 2.77 -16.80
C ARG A 38 0.92 3.25 -17.17
N GLY A 39 0.74 4.56 -17.37
CA GLY A 39 -0.56 5.19 -17.60
C GLY A 39 -1.38 5.35 -16.34
N SER A 40 -2.67 5.67 -16.54
CA SER A 40 -3.65 5.88 -15.48
C SER A 40 -3.91 4.63 -14.64
N VAL A 41 -4.50 4.83 -13.47
CA VAL A 41 -4.90 3.76 -12.55
C VAL A 41 -5.80 2.74 -13.26
N ARG A 42 -5.49 1.48 -13.08
CA ARG A 42 -6.28 0.33 -13.55
C ARG A 42 -6.35 -0.71 -12.46
N SER A 43 -7.52 -0.86 -11.89
CA SER A 43 -7.80 -1.82 -10.82
C SER A 43 -8.31 -3.14 -11.39
N ARG A 44 -7.95 -4.23 -10.74
CA ARG A 44 -8.52 -5.54 -11.04
C ARG A 44 -9.88 -5.70 -10.37
N SER A 45 -10.76 -6.49 -10.97
CA SER A 45 -12.04 -6.81 -10.36
C SER A 45 -11.85 -7.62 -9.06
N LEU A 46 -12.79 -7.49 -8.13
CA LEU A 46 -12.78 -8.29 -6.90
C LEU A 46 -12.85 -9.79 -7.22
N GLN A 47 -13.54 -10.17 -8.29
CA GLN A 47 -13.63 -11.55 -8.73
C GLN A 47 -12.23 -12.09 -9.11
N ASP A 48 -11.50 -11.40 -10.00
CA ASP A 48 -10.17 -11.83 -10.43
C ASP A 48 -9.18 -11.92 -9.26
N ILE A 49 -9.27 -10.96 -8.33
CA ILE A 49 -8.43 -10.95 -7.12
C ILE A 49 -8.73 -12.17 -6.26
N THR A 50 -10.00 -12.45 -5.99
CA THR A 50 -10.40 -13.59 -5.12
C THR A 50 -10.11 -14.94 -5.78
N GLU A 51 -10.24 -15.06 -7.09
CA GLU A 51 -9.87 -16.28 -7.84
C GLU A 51 -8.37 -16.55 -7.74
N GLU A 52 -7.54 -15.51 -7.93
CA GLU A 52 -6.09 -15.65 -7.76
C GLU A 52 -5.72 -16.00 -6.31
N VAL A 53 -6.36 -15.38 -5.32
CA VAL A 53 -6.12 -15.66 -3.91
C VAL A 53 -6.48 -17.12 -3.59
N ARG A 54 -7.62 -17.64 -4.06
CA ARG A 54 -8.00 -19.06 -3.90
C ARG A 54 -6.96 -20.00 -4.52
N PHE A 55 -6.48 -19.65 -5.71
CA PHE A 55 -5.39 -20.41 -6.35
C PHE A 55 -4.13 -20.40 -5.50
N GLN A 56 -3.72 -19.25 -4.97
CA GLN A 56 -2.54 -19.16 -4.11
C GLN A 56 -2.71 -19.96 -2.80
N VAL A 57 -3.89 -19.93 -2.21
CA VAL A 57 -4.22 -20.77 -1.05
C VAL A 57 -4.10 -22.27 -1.40
N SER A 58 -4.60 -22.70 -2.56
CA SER A 58 -4.46 -24.09 -3.01
C SER A 58 -3.00 -24.51 -3.24
N CYS A 59 -2.11 -23.55 -3.50
CA CYS A 59 -0.65 -23.75 -3.57
C CYS A 59 0.03 -23.76 -2.19
N GLY A 60 -0.74 -23.60 -1.10
CA GLY A 60 -0.23 -23.63 0.27
C GLY A 60 0.20 -22.27 0.84
N HIS A 61 -0.04 -21.17 0.12
CA HIS A 61 0.23 -19.83 0.64
C HIS A 61 -0.86 -19.42 1.64
N LYS A 62 -0.43 -18.84 2.76
CA LYS A 62 -1.32 -18.45 3.87
C LYS A 62 -1.36 -16.94 4.10
N GLU A 63 -0.38 -16.22 3.57
CA GLU A 63 -0.26 -14.78 3.68
C GLU A 63 -0.30 -14.16 2.28
N MET A 64 -1.23 -13.22 2.09
CA MET A 64 -1.41 -12.48 0.83
C MET A 64 -0.89 -11.07 1.02
N VAL A 65 0.04 -10.67 0.16
CA VAL A 65 0.56 -9.30 0.13
C VAL A 65 -0.10 -8.58 -1.04
N LEU A 66 -0.99 -7.66 -0.75
CA LEU A 66 -1.63 -6.83 -1.78
C LEU A 66 -0.62 -5.79 -2.27
N VAL A 67 -0.37 -5.78 -3.55
CA VAL A 67 0.61 -4.89 -4.19
C VAL A 67 0.00 -4.12 -5.34
N GLY A 68 0.52 -2.93 -5.53
CA GLY A 68 0.16 -2.02 -6.61
C GLY A 68 1.18 -0.90 -6.70
N ILE A 69 0.99 0.00 -7.64
CA ILE A 69 1.80 1.22 -7.77
C ILE A 69 1.41 2.23 -6.69
N ASN A 70 0.09 2.37 -6.46
CA ASN A 70 -0.48 3.19 -5.38
C ASN A 70 -1.77 2.54 -4.90
N LEU A 71 -1.68 1.68 -3.89
CA LEU A 71 -2.84 0.92 -3.39
C LEU A 71 -4.00 1.80 -2.95
N SER A 72 -3.74 3.01 -2.47
CA SER A 72 -4.79 3.93 -2.03
C SER A 72 -5.69 4.41 -3.18
N CYS A 73 -5.24 4.26 -4.45
CA CYS A 73 -6.03 4.58 -5.63
C CYS A 73 -6.89 3.40 -6.13
N TYR A 74 -6.73 2.20 -5.54
CA TYR A 74 -7.48 1.03 -5.99
C TYR A 74 -8.98 1.29 -6.01
N GLY A 75 -9.61 0.92 -7.10
CA GLY A 75 -11.06 0.87 -7.27
C GLY A 75 -11.71 2.20 -7.67
N GLN A 76 -10.98 3.32 -7.64
CA GLN A 76 -11.57 4.64 -7.90
C GLN A 76 -12.26 4.72 -9.26
N GLU A 77 -11.67 4.13 -10.31
CA GLU A 77 -12.21 4.15 -11.67
C GLU A 77 -13.36 3.16 -11.89
N ILE A 78 -13.55 2.21 -10.98
CA ILE A 78 -14.61 1.17 -11.05
C ILE A 78 -15.61 1.26 -9.90
N GLY A 79 -15.60 2.37 -9.14
CA GLY A 79 -16.54 2.61 -8.04
C GLY A 79 -16.30 1.75 -6.80
N LEU A 80 -15.07 1.25 -6.62
CA LEU A 80 -14.62 0.49 -5.46
C LEU A 80 -13.56 1.25 -4.65
N ARG A 81 -13.20 0.71 -3.51
CA ARG A 81 -12.18 1.25 -2.61
C ARG A 81 -11.20 0.14 -2.19
N LEU A 82 -10.04 0.52 -1.69
CA LEU A 82 -9.05 -0.42 -1.16
C LEU A 82 -9.66 -1.33 -0.07
N ALA A 83 -10.54 -0.80 0.77
CA ALA A 83 -11.23 -1.58 1.80
C ALA A 83 -12.04 -2.76 1.21
N ASP A 84 -12.67 -2.58 0.04
CA ASP A 84 -13.42 -3.66 -0.63
C ASP A 84 -12.50 -4.82 -1.03
N ALA A 85 -11.31 -4.49 -1.57
CA ALA A 85 -10.33 -5.52 -1.92
C ALA A 85 -9.79 -6.25 -0.69
N ILE A 86 -9.51 -5.52 0.39
CA ILE A 86 -9.03 -6.11 1.65
C ILE A 86 -10.10 -7.06 2.22
N GLU A 87 -11.35 -6.63 2.28
CA GLU A 87 -12.47 -7.45 2.76
C GLU A 87 -12.66 -8.71 1.91
N ALA A 88 -12.64 -8.55 0.58
CA ALA A 88 -12.76 -9.68 -0.34
C ALA A 88 -11.64 -10.71 -0.14
N VAL A 89 -10.39 -10.27 0.02
CA VAL A 89 -9.24 -11.17 0.26
C VAL A 89 -9.33 -11.81 1.65
N CYS A 90 -9.69 -11.03 2.67
CA CYS A 90 -9.86 -11.57 4.04
C CYS A 90 -10.98 -12.60 4.14
N SER A 91 -12.01 -12.51 3.28
CA SER A 91 -13.13 -13.46 3.26
C SER A 91 -12.77 -14.84 2.68
N VAL A 92 -11.66 -14.97 1.96
CA VAL A 92 -11.25 -16.23 1.37
C VAL A 92 -10.78 -17.21 2.46
N ASP A 93 -11.35 -18.41 2.45
CA ASP A 93 -10.95 -19.48 3.35
C ASP A 93 -9.50 -19.91 3.07
N GLY A 94 -8.74 -20.17 4.13
CA GLY A 94 -7.32 -20.54 4.06
C GLY A 94 -6.36 -19.34 4.06
N VAL A 95 -6.82 -18.12 3.84
CA VAL A 95 -6.03 -16.91 4.10
C VAL A 95 -5.93 -16.68 5.60
N GLU A 96 -4.71 -16.60 6.12
CA GLU A 96 -4.45 -16.34 7.54
C GLU A 96 -4.05 -14.88 7.79
N ARG A 97 -3.32 -14.27 6.84
CA ARG A 97 -2.83 -12.88 6.95
C ARG A 97 -2.92 -12.14 5.62
N VAL A 98 -3.19 -10.86 5.71
CA VAL A 98 -3.18 -9.93 4.59
C VAL A 98 -2.23 -8.78 4.93
N ARG A 99 -1.31 -8.45 4.02
CA ARG A 99 -0.43 -7.28 4.11
C ARG A 99 -0.69 -6.32 2.97
N LEU A 100 -0.40 -5.07 3.24
CA LEU A 100 -0.46 -4.01 2.24
C LEU A 100 0.95 -3.55 1.87
N SER A 101 1.15 -3.21 0.61
CA SER A 101 2.30 -2.44 0.16
C SER A 101 2.08 -0.93 0.44
N SER A 102 2.78 -0.05 -0.28
CA SER A 102 2.76 1.39 0.00
C SER A 102 1.39 2.04 -0.18
N LEU A 103 1.07 2.92 0.75
CA LEU A 103 -0.16 3.71 0.79
C LEU A 103 0.15 5.20 0.65
N GLU A 104 -0.71 5.90 -0.04
CA GLU A 104 -0.73 7.36 -0.10
C GLU A 104 -1.58 7.88 1.06
N PRO A 105 -1.02 8.69 1.97
CA PRO A 105 -1.68 9.04 3.23
C PRO A 105 -3.01 9.76 3.06
N GLU A 106 -3.08 10.78 2.19
CA GLU A 106 -4.27 11.62 2.05
C GLU A 106 -5.49 10.92 1.43
N LEU A 107 -5.31 9.74 0.88
CA LEU A 107 -6.40 8.94 0.30
C LEU A 107 -7.08 8.00 1.32
N LEU A 108 -6.55 7.90 2.53
CA LEU A 108 -7.12 7.06 3.59
C LEU A 108 -8.19 7.84 4.38
N THR A 109 -9.45 7.47 4.20
CA THR A 109 -10.56 8.06 4.95
C THR A 109 -10.78 7.36 6.30
N ASP A 110 -11.52 8.00 7.21
CA ASP A 110 -11.91 7.36 8.48
C ASP A 110 -12.73 6.10 8.28
N GLU A 111 -13.59 6.09 7.25
CA GLU A 111 -14.37 4.92 6.88
C GLU A 111 -13.48 3.76 6.44
N ASP A 112 -12.48 4.03 5.57
CA ASP A 112 -11.52 3.00 5.16
C ASP A 112 -10.76 2.43 6.35
N ILE A 113 -10.27 3.30 7.23
CA ILE A 113 -9.52 2.91 8.43
C ILE A 113 -10.40 2.04 9.34
N ALA A 114 -11.67 2.41 9.54
CA ALA A 114 -12.60 1.65 10.37
C ALA A 114 -12.91 0.27 9.76
N ARG A 115 -13.16 0.20 8.44
CA ARG A 115 -13.38 -1.05 7.72
C ARG A 115 -12.15 -1.95 7.76
N MET A 116 -10.95 -1.38 7.57
CA MET A 116 -9.68 -2.09 7.68
C MET A 116 -9.47 -2.64 9.09
N ALA A 117 -9.78 -1.87 10.14
CA ALA A 117 -9.64 -2.28 11.53
C ALA A 117 -10.59 -3.44 11.92
N ALA A 118 -11.72 -3.58 11.22
CA ALA A 118 -12.62 -4.70 11.40
C ALA A 118 -12.04 -6.03 10.86
N GLN A 119 -11.00 -5.99 10.00
CA GLN A 119 -10.42 -7.18 9.38
C GLN A 119 -9.34 -7.80 10.25
N LYS A 120 -9.68 -8.84 11.02
CA LYS A 120 -8.74 -9.53 11.93
C LYS A 120 -7.53 -10.16 11.24
N LYS A 121 -7.63 -10.47 9.95
CA LYS A 121 -6.53 -11.05 9.16
C LYS A 121 -5.58 -9.96 8.61
N LEU A 122 -5.96 -8.70 8.63
CA LEU A 122 -5.10 -7.60 8.18
C LEU A 122 -3.97 -7.38 9.19
N CYS A 123 -2.74 -7.45 8.71
CA CYS A 123 -1.58 -7.18 9.53
C CYS A 123 -1.52 -5.69 9.90
N PRO A 124 -1.32 -5.33 11.18
CA PRO A 124 -1.25 -3.95 11.61
C PRO A 124 0.12 -3.34 11.28
N HIS A 125 0.44 -3.27 9.99
CA HIS A 125 1.64 -2.66 9.46
C HIS A 125 1.28 -1.83 8.23
N PHE A 126 1.63 -0.55 8.26
CA PHE A 126 1.31 0.40 7.20
C PHE A 126 2.59 1.10 6.74
N HIS A 127 2.87 0.99 5.44
CA HIS A 127 3.92 1.77 4.80
C HIS A 127 3.28 3.01 4.17
N LEU A 128 3.54 4.17 4.76
CA LEU A 128 3.00 5.47 4.30
C LEU A 128 4.10 6.29 3.65
N SER A 129 3.90 6.74 2.43
CA SER A 129 4.89 7.51 1.68
C SER A 129 4.95 8.96 2.18
N LEU A 130 5.87 9.29 3.11
CA LEU A 130 6.07 10.67 3.58
C LEU A 130 6.84 11.52 2.58
N GLN A 131 7.89 11.00 2.00
CA GLN A 131 8.83 11.65 1.08
C GLN A 131 9.65 12.79 1.72
N SER A 132 9.04 13.75 2.42
CA SER A 132 9.73 14.84 3.10
C SER A 132 8.92 15.39 4.27
N GLY A 133 9.59 15.82 5.34
CA GLY A 133 9.00 16.57 6.45
C GLY A 133 8.85 18.08 6.17
N SER A 134 9.17 18.56 4.97
CA SER A 134 9.06 19.98 4.60
C SER A 134 7.90 20.20 3.64
N SER A 135 6.92 21.04 4.03
CA SER A 135 5.80 21.44 3.17
C SER A 135 6.26 22.08 1.85
N ALA A 136 7.33 22.88 1.88
CA ALA A 136 7.87 23.48 0.68
C ALA A 136 8.46 22.43 -0.28
N THR A 137 9.09 21.39 0.25
CA THR A 137 9.64 20.28 -0.54
C THR A 137 8.51 19.40 -1.09
N LEU A 138 7.52 19.04 -0.28
CA LEU A 138 6.35 18.28 -0.73
C LEU A 138 5.61 19.01 -1.87
N LYS A 139 5.44 20.32 -1.77
CA LYS A 139 4.85 21.13 -2.84
C LYS A 139 5.67 21.06 -4.13
N ARG A 140 7.03 21.15 -4.05
CA ARG A 140 7.90 21.00 -5.24
C ARG A 140 7.84 19.58 -5.82
N MET A 141 7.61 18.57 -4.98
CA MET A 141 7.44 17.19 -5.39
C MET A 141 6.03 16.90 -5.97
N ASN A 142 5.14 17.89 -6.01
CA ASN A 142 3.73 17.73 -6.37
C ASN A 142 3.03 16.70 -5.50
N ARG A 143 3.31 16.73 -4.18
CA ARG A 143 2.57 15.92 -3.19
C ARG A 143 1.34 16.68 -2.72
N HIS A 144 0.25 15.97 -2.46
CA HIS A 144 -1.05 16.56 -2.17
C HIS A 144 -1.41 16.52 -0.68
N TYR A 145 -0.39 16.47 0.18
CA TYR A 145 -0.52 16.52 1.63
C TYR A 145 0.64 17.33 2.24
N THR A 146 0.42 17.77 3.45
CA THR A 146 1.40 18.43 4.32
C THR A 146 1.95 17.42 5.35
N PRO A 147 3.07 17.73 6.02
CA PRO A 147 3.57 16.91 7.13
C PRO A 147 2.55 16.76 8.28
N ASP A 148 1.76 17.80 8.56
CA ASP A 148 0.75 17.78 9.61
C ASP A 148 -0.40 16.82 9.24
N GLU A 149 -0.91 16.88 8.01
CA GLU A 149 -1.92 15.94 7.50
C GLU A 149 -1.39 14.48 7.52
N TYR A 150 -0.12 14.28 7.17
CA TYR A 150 0.51 12.96 7.30
C TYR A 150 0.51 12.50 8.76
N TYR A 151 0.88 13.38 9.69
CA TYR A 151 0.90 13.05 11.11
C TYR A 151 -0.49 12.72 11.64
N ASP A 152 -1.51 13.45 11.21
CA ASP A 152 -2.91 13.16 11.58
C ASP A 152 -3.35 11.76 11.11
N ILE A 153 -2.96 11.34 9.90
CA ILE A 153 -3.23 9.98 9.43
C ILE A 153 -2.52 8.94 10.30
N VAL A 154 -1.27 9.19 10.70
CA VAL A 154 -0.53 8.31 11.62
C VAL A 154 -1.28 8.15 12.95
N LEU A 155 -1.78 9.26 13.52
CA LEU A 155 -2.54 9.23 14.78
C LEU A 155 -3.87 8.46 14.62
N ARG A 156 -4.57 8.66 13.52
CA ARG A 156 -5.82 7.95 13.20
C ARG A 156 -5.58 6.44 13.07
N LEU A 157 -4.53 6.04 12.36
CA LEU A 157 -4.14 4.63 12.24
C LEU A 157 -3.76 4.04 13.60
N ARG A 158 -2.95 4.73 14.42
CA ARG A 158 -2.59 4.26 15.76
C ARG A 158 -3.80 4.16 16.71
N LYS A 159 -4.79 5.01 16.54
CA LYS A 159 -6.06 4.92 17.30
C LYS A 159 -6.87 3.68 16.91
N ALA A 160 -6.93 3.37 15.62
CA ALA A 160 -7.67 2.22 15.10
C ALA A 160 -6.92 0.90 15.28
N PHE A 161 -5.59 0.95 15.25
CA PHE A 161 -4.66 -0.19 15.40
C PHE A 161 -3.59 0.16 16.44
N PRO A 162 -3.85 -0.03 17.74
CA PRO A 162 -2.97 0.44 18.82
C PRO A 162 -1.51 -0.03 18.72
N ASP A 163 -1.30 -1.27 18.22
CA ASP A 163 0.02 -1.89 18.11
C ASP A 163 0.57 -1.85 16.67
N CYS A 164 0.09 -0.93 15.81
CA CYS A 164 0.53 -0.90 14.43
C CYS A 164 1.97 -0.40 14.29
N ALA A 165 2.70 -1.06 13.40
CA ALA A 165 3.97 -0.58 12.89
C ALA A 165 3.71 0.35 11.69
N ILE A 166 4.33 1.53 11.72
CA ILE A 166 4.30 2.47 10.59
C ILE A 166 5.72 2.62 10.07
N THR A 167 5.88 2.43 8.77
CA THR A 167 7.13 2.63 8.05
C THR A 167 6.94 3.69 6.99
N THR A 168 8.02 4.35 6.61
CA THR A 168 7.96 5.42 5.62
C THR A 168 9.25 5.52 4.82
N ASP A 169 9.15 6.12 3.63
CA ASP A 169 10.29 6.56 2.85
C ASP A 169 10.45 8.07 2.98
N THR A 170 11.69 8.50 3.18
CA THR A 170 12.08 9.91 3.10
C THR A 170 13.20 10.07 2.09
N VAL A 171 13.12 11.12 1.28
CA VAL A 171 14.13 11.43 0.28
C VAL A 171 15.14 12.42 0.87
N SER A 172 16.41 12.03 0.85
CA SER A 172 17.52 12.89 1.28
C SER A 172 18.48 13.06 0.12
N TYR A 173 18.50 14.26 -0.47
CA TYR A 173 19.43 14.66 -1.52
C TYR A 173 20.21 15.89 -1.08
N THR A 174 21.34 16.17 -1.76
CA THR A 174 22.21 17.32 -1.45
C THR A 174 21.53 18.68 -1.54
N HIS A 175 20.44 18.80 -2.31
CA HIS A 175 19.62 20.01 -2.44
C HIS A 175 18.44 20.10 -1.46
N LEU A 176 18.22 19.03 -0.65
CA LEU A 176 17.28 19.00 0.46
C LEU A 176 18.05 19.20 1.76
N ARG A 177 17.54 20.03 2.64
CA ARG A 177 18.14 20.18 3.97
C ARG A 177 17.86 18.92 4.78
N ALA A 178 18.91 18.26 5.28
CA ALA A 178 18.79 16.99 6.01
C ALA A 178 17.87 17.10 7.24
N HIS A 179 17.81 18.25 7.91
CA HIS A 179 16.94 18.48 9.06
C HIS A 179 15.45 18.65 8.69
N GLU A 180 15.12 18.87 7.42
CA GLU A 180 13.73 18.93 6.95
C GLU A 180 13.11 17.55 6.78
N THR A 181 13.93 16.49 6.78
CA THR A 181 13.47 15.10 6.59
C THR A 181 13.40 14.31 7.90
N GLY A 182 14.12 14.77 8.94
CA GLY A 182 14.24 14.02 10.20
C GLY A 182 13.32 14.45 11.35
N ALA A 183 12.70 15.64 11.25
CA ALA A 183 11.99 16.26 12.38
C ALA A 183 10.69 15.55 12.81
N TYR A 184 10.17 14.60 12.00
CA TYR A 184 8.87 13.95 12.22
C TYR A 184 8.96 12.42 12.34
N LEU A 185 10.17 11.86 12.50
CA LEU A 185 10.38 10.41 12.59
C LEU A 185 10.48 9.87 14.02
N VAL A 186 10.08 10.66 15.01
CA VAL A 186 10.13 10.27 16.45
C VAL A 186 8.73 10.04 16.99
#